data_5817f490d6cb7a8b73afd2415535871c
#
_entry.id   5817f490d6cb7a8b73afd2415535871c
#
_cell.length_a   1.000
_cell.length_b   1.000
_cell.length_c   1.000
_cell.angle_alpha   90.00
_cell.angle_beta   90.00
_cell.angle_gamma   90.00
#
_symmetry.space_group_name_H-M   'P 1'
#
loop_
_entity.id
_entity.type
_entity.pdbx_description
1 polymer ?
#
loop_
_entity_poly.entity_id
_entity_poly.type
_entity_poly.pdbx_seq_one_letter_code
_entity_poly.pdbx_strand_id
1 'polypeptide(L)'
;MHFAIQDIAVDISRDARTFIAEFDFSDFFGSIDHDYLYGQLHENGFYVSEEEEAVIRSFLAARAKGIPQGTSISLFLANLVCWKIDKTLEKSGLKFARYADDTVIWSPDYAAICKSFTIINDFSKEAGVPINAKKSDGISLLAREGLPAEIASKNYFNFLGYSIGVGKVSIREASQKRIKKQISYLLYRSMIQPLKSSPLRGLVIPHNNRDKALLVAIMQVRRYMYGGLSNRDITDYISGRKRHLHFKGVMSFYPLLNDEVQLKELDGWLVSTLYRCIQLRSKLLISHGYDRSLAFPFCIKHADLVSQLARRRIKGKRLLEVPSFMLIYRALQRGLRETGIERVMHPESVKYEYRGL
;
A
#
# COMPACT_ATOMS: atom_id res chain seq x y z
N MET A 1 0.08 -4.27 -11.15
CA MET A 1 -0.11 -4.54 -9.71
C MET A 1 -1.57 -4.83 -9.36
N HIS A 2 -2.52 -3.89 -9.50
CA HIS A 2 -3.91 -4.11 -9.06
C HIS A 2 -4.67 -5.16 -9.85
N PHE A 3 -4.41 -5.29 -11.15
CA PHE A 3 -4.98 -6.37 -11.96
C PHE A 3 -4.56 -7.74 -11.43
N ALA A 4 -3.28 -7.93 -11.10
CA ALA A 4 -2.82 -9.19 -10.51
C ALA A 4 -3.56 -9.53 -9.21
N ILE A 5 -3.77 -8.54 -8.32
CA ILE A 5 -4.55 -8.75 -7.09
C ILE A 5 -6.01 -9.11 -7.41
N GLN A 6 -6.60 -8.47 -8.43
CA GLN A 6 -7.96 -8.75 -8.86
C GLN A 6 -8.08 -10.17 -9.41
N ASP A 7 -7.18 -10.58 -10.28
CA ASP A 7 -7.17 -11.91 -10.89
C ASP A 7 -7.02 -13.00 -9.83
N ILE A 8 -6.06 -12.82 -8.92
CA ILE A 8 -5.87 -13.72 -7.78
C ILE A 8 -7.16 -13.82 -6.93
N ALA A 9 -7.75 -12.69 -6.55
CA ALA A 9 -8.94 -12.68 -5.70
C ALA A 9 -10.15 -13.34 -6.38
N VAL A 10 -10.31 -13.14 -7.69
CA VAL A 10 -11.36 -13.76 -8.48
C VAL A 10 -11.17 -15.27 -8.58
N ASP A 11 -9.97 -15.73 -8.90
CA ASP A 11 -9.66 -17.16 -9.03
C ASP A 11 -9.87 -17.90 -7.71
N ILE A 12 -9.29 -17.36 -6.61
CA ILE A 12 -9.44 -17.95 -5.27
C ILE A 12 -10.92 -18.01 -4.83
N SER A 13 -11.76 -17.06 -5.26
CA SER A 13 -13.16 -17.07 -4.90
C SER A 13 -13.99 -18.09 -5.67
N ARG A 14 -13.53 -18.53 -6.86
CA ARG A 14 -14.21 -19.48 -7.74
C ARG A 14 -13.89 -20.92 -7.39
N ASP A 15 -12.66 -21.18 -6.96
CA ASP A 15 -12.19 -22.54 -6.71
C ASP A 15 -12.49 -22.98 -5.27
N ALA A 16 -12.97 -24.23 -5.12
CA ALA A 16 -13.22 -24.81 -3.81
C ALA A 16 -11.93 -25.00 -2.99
N ARG A 17 -10.80 -25.21 -3.67
CA ARG A 17 -9.47 -25.38 -3.12
C ARG A 17 -8.47 -24.61 -3.98
N THR A 18 -7.57 -23.88 -3.37
CA THR A 18 -6.48 -23.20 -4.07
C THR A 18 -5.18 -23.43 -3.30
N PHE A 19 -4.20 -24.00 -3.98
CA PHE A 19 -2.84 -24.12 -3.47
C PHE A 19 -2.07 -22.87 -3.85
N ILE A 20 -1.30 -22.35 -2.90
CA ILE A 20 -0.48 -21.14 -3.06
C ILE A 20 0.97 -21.50 -2.82
N ALA A 21 1.87 -21.04 -3.67
CA ALA A 21 3.31 -21.06 -3.46
C ALA A 21 3.86 -19.64 -3.53
N GLU A 22 4.48 -19.19 -2.46
CA GLU A 22 5.11 -17.87 -2.32
C GLU A 22 6.62 -18.05 -2.44
N PHE A 23 7.27 -17.32 -3.36
CA PHE A 23 8.71 -17.34 -3.56
C PHE A 23 9.28 -15.95 -3.37
N ASP A 24 10.34 -15.88 -2.57
CA ASP A 24 11.17 -14.69 -2.34
C ASP A 24 12.63 -15.05 -2.65
N PHE A 25 13.37 -14.17 -3.28
CA PHE A 25 14.76 -14.38 -3.57
C PHE A 25 15.65 -13.58 -2.61
N SER A 26 16.80 -14.16 -2.26
CA SER A 26 17.78 -13.47 -1.43
C SER A 26 18.63 -12.56 -2.31
N ASP A 27 18.63 -11.25 -1.99
CA ASP A 27 19.40 -10.24 -2.72
C ASP A 27 19.25 -10.35 -4.25
N PHE A 28 18.00 -10.40 -4.72
CA PHE A 28 17.67 -10.62 -6.14
C PHE A 28 18.54 -9.77 -7.07
N PHE A 29 18.47 -8.43 -6.91
CA PHE A 29 19.22 -7.51 -7.76
C PHE A 29 20.73 -7.65 -7.65
N GLY A 30 21.27 -7.95 -6.48
CA GLY A 30 22.69 -8.07 -6.24
C GLY A 30 23.30 -9.41 -6.67
N SER A 31 22.45 -10.42 -6.93
CA SER A 31 22.88 -11.79 -7.21
C SER A 31 22.84 -12.17 -8.70
N ILE A 32 22.09 -11.42 -9.53
CA ILE A 32 21.89 -11.75 -10.95
C ILE A 32 23.21 -11.96 -11.66
N ASP A 33 23.34 -13.12 -12.33
CA ASP A 33 24.46 -13.44 -13.19
C ASP A 33 24.41 -12.61 -14.47
N HIS A 34 25.55 -12.01 -14.86
CA HIS A 34 25.62 -11.15 -16.04
C HIS A 34 25.59 -11.94 -17.35
N ASP A 35 26.18 -13.13 -17.39
CA ASP A 35 26.19 -13.96 -18.60
C ASP A 35 24.78 -14.45 -18.90
N TYR A 36 24.03 -14.86 -17.85
CA TYR A 36 22.62 -15.17 -17.98
C TYR A 36 21.82 -13.97 -18.48
N LEU A 37 22.02 -12.78 -17.90
CA LEU A 37 21.33 -11.55 -18.31
C LEU A 37 21.62 -11.22 -19.79
N TYR A 38 22.88 -11.30 -20.22
CA TYR A 38 23.24 -11.03 -21.62
C TYR A 38 22.65 -12.09 -22.56
N GLY A 39 22.60 -13.35 -22.15
CA GLY A 39 21.87 -14.40 -22.89
C GLY A 39 20.39 -14.02 -23.10
N GLN A 40 19.74 -13.49 -22.07
CA GLN A 40 18.34 -13.07 -22.17
C GLN A 40 18.13 -11.88 -23.12
N LEU A 41 19.11 -11.01 -23.35
CA LEU A 41 19.01 -9.96 -24.37
C LEU A 41 18.83 -10.50 -25.78
N HIS A 42 19.39 -11.67 -26.05
CA HIS A 42 19.33 -12.29 -27.39
C HIS A 42 18.18 -13.31 -27.53
N GLU A 43 17.78 -13.98 -26.44
CA GLU A 43 16.78 -15.06 -26.47
C GLU A 43 15.32 -14.57 -26.43
N ASN A 44 15.07 -13.35 -25.98
CA ASN A 44 13.70 -12.86 -25.68
C ASN A 44 12.92 -12.35 -26.90
N GLY A 45 13.52 -12.34 -28.09
CA GLY A 45 12.90 -11.86 -29.31
C GLY A 45 12.85 -10.34 -29.46
N PHE A 46 13.45 -9.57 -28.54
CA PHE A 46 13.71 -8.15 -28.74
C PHE A 46 14.96 -7.95 -29.60
N TYR A 47 14.88 -6.99 -30.48
CA TYR A 47 16.10 -6.51 -31.14
C TYR A 47 16.81 -5.54 -30.21
N VAL A 48 18.06 -5.83 -29.89
CA VAL A 48 18.96 -4.95 -29.15
C VAL A 48 20.14 -4.64 -30.04
N SER A 49 20.40 -3.38 -30.31
CA SER A 49 21.55 -2.98 -31.13
C SER A 49 22.86 -3.15 -30.36
N GLU A 50 23.97 -3.21 -31.07
CA GLU A 50 25.31 -3.31 -30.46
C GLU A 50 25.59 -2.12 -29.54
N GLU A 51 25.13 -0.92 -29.91
CA GLU A 51 25.27 0.28 -29.10
C GLU A 51 24.45 0.22 -27.79
N GLU A 52 23.21 -0.28 -27.87
CA GLU A 52 22.36 -0.44 -26.70
C GLU A 52 22.95 -1.50 -25.75
N GLU A 53 23.44 -2.60 -26.27
CA GLU A 53 24.13 -3.62 -25.47
C GLU A 53 25.41 -3.08 -24.85
N ALA A 54 26.20 -2.28 -25.59
CA ALA A 54 27.40 -1.63 -25.05
C ALA A 54 27.08 -0.67 -23.89
N VAL A 55 25.96 0.07 -23.98
CA VAL A 55 25.47 0.92 -22.88
C VAL A 55 25.09 0.07 -21.65
N ILE A 56 24.39 -1.04 -21.84
CA ILE A 56 24.00 -1.94 -20.74
C ILE A 56 25.27 -2.54 -20.11
N ARG A 57 26.22 -3.01 -20.89
CA ARG A 57 27.50 -3.55 -20.42
C ARG A 57 28.30 -2.50 -19.62
N SER A 58 28.36 -1.27 -20.11
CA SER A 58 29.01 -0.15 -19.43
C SER A 58 28.32 0.18 -18.09
N PHE A 59 26.99 0.15 -18.05
CA PHE A 59 26.22 0.36 -16.83
C PHE A 59 26.50 -0.72 -15.76
N LEU A 60 26.79 -1.95 -16.16
CA LEU A 60 27.07 -3.08 -15.28
C LEU A 60 28.57 -3.27 -14.97
N ALA A 61 29.47 -2.65 -15.74
CA ALA A 61 30.91 -2.89 -15.71
C ALA A 61 31.57 -2.72 -14.33
N ALA A 62 31.01 -1.88 -13.46
CA ALA A 62 31.54 -1.65 -12.12
C ALA A 62 31.29 -2.83 -11.15
N ARG A 63 30.60 -3.89 -11.59
CA ARG A 63 30.18 -5.03 -10.76
C ARG A 63 30.52 -6.34 -11.46
N ALA A 64 30.95 -7.33 -10.67
CA ALA A 64 31.16 -8.68 -11.18
C ALA A 64 29.84 -9.44 -11.41
N LYS A 65 28.79 -9.07 -10.67
CA LYS A 65 27.42 -9.60 -10.77
C LYS A 65 26.41 -8.58 -10.23
N GLY A 66 25.14 -8.81 -10.52
CA GLY A 66 24.03 -8.01 -9.99
C GLY A 66 23.78 -6.72 -10.76
N ILE A 67 22.61 -6.15 -10.52
CA ILE A 67 22.11 -4.93 -11.15
C ILE A 67 22.04 -3.83 -10.09
N PRO A 68 22.55 -2.60 -10.33
CA PRO A 68 22.42 -1.49 -9.42
C PRO A 68 20.93 -1.19 -9.14
N GLN A 69 20.55 -1.00 -7.87
CA GLN A 69 19.17 -0.66 -7.50
C GLN A 69 18.90 0.84 -7.63
N GLY A 70 17.63 1.18 -7.92
CA GLY A 70 17.14 2.55 -7.84
C GLY A 70 17.10 3.32 -9.17
N THR A 71 17.40 2.69 -10.29
CA THR A 71 17.27 3.29 -11.62
C THR A 71 16.17 2.63 -12.45
N SER A 72 15.63 3.32 -13.45
CA SER A 72 14.58 2.77 -14.33
C SER A 72 15.07 1.58 -15.15
N ILE A 73 16.32 1.61 -15.60
CA ILE A 73 16.95 0.53 -16.36
C ILE A 73 17.07 -0.75 -15.50
N SER A 74 17.29 -0.61 -14.20
CA SER A 74 17.41 -1.77 -13.30
C SER A 74 16.12 -2.59 -13.24
N LEU A 75 14.96 -1.95 -13.27
CA LEU A 75 13.67 -2.62 -13.31
C LEU A 75 13.44 -3.32 -14.65
N PHE A 76 13.85 -2.69 -15.74
CA PHE A 76 13.80 -3.31 -17.06
C PHE A 76 14.67 -4.57 -17.11
N LEU A 77 15.93 -4.49 -16.71
CA LEU A 77 16.85 -5.62 -16.69
C LEU A 77 16.37 -6.74 -15.75
N ALA A 78 15.83 -6.41 -14.58
CA ALA A 78 15.24 -7.38 -13.65
C ALA A 78 14.04 -8.12 -14.26
N ASN A 79 13.20 -7.44 -15.04
CA ASN A 79 12.09 -8.07 -15.75
C ASN A 79 12.59 -8.92 -16.92
N LEU A 80 13.64 -8.52 -17.61
CA LEU A 80 14.29 -9.27 -18.66
C LEU A 80 14.84 -10.60 -18.15
N VAL A 81 15.57 -10.57 -17.02
CA VAL A 81 16.09 -11.78 -16.35
C VAL A 81 14.95 -12.77 -16.05
N CYS A 82 13.79 -12.28 -15.66
CA CYS A 82 12.64 -13.12 -15.33
C CYS A 82 11.80 -13.51 -16.56
N TRP A 83 12.10 -13.05 -17.75
CA TRP A 83 11.29 -13.34 -18.93
C TRP A 83 11.16 -14.85 -19.22
N LYS A 84 12.25 -15.59 -19.14
CA LYS A 84 12.27 -17.04 -19.39
C LYS A 84 11.41 -17.80 -18.38
N ILE A 85 11.50 -17.45 -17.09
CA ILE A 85 10.70 -18.10 -16.06
C ILE A 85 9.21 -17.77 -16.22
N ASP A 86 8.86 -16.51 -16.52
CA ASP A 86 7.49 -16.12 -16.78
C ASP A 86 6.90 -16.94 -17.95
N LYS A 87 7.63 -17.08 -19.05
CA LYS A 87 7.21 -17.91 -20.20
C LYS A 87 7.11 -19.39 -19.88
N THR A 88 7.97 -19.89 -19.00
CA THR A 88 7.93 -21.31 -18.58
C THR A 88 6.70 -21.58 -17.71
N LEU A 89 6.38 -20.68 -16.78
CA LEU A 89 5.18 -20.78 -15.96
C LEU A 89 3.90 -20.69 -16.82
N GLU A 90 3.85 -19.74 -17.77
CA GLU A 90 2.75 -19.63 -18.74
C GLU A 90 2.53 -20.92 -19.53
N LYS A 91 3.61 -21.47 -20.13
CA LYS A 91 3.57 -22.73 -20.92
C LYS A 91 3.15 -23.93 -20.07
N SER A 92 3.43 -23.92 -18.79
CA SER A 92 3.04 -24.97 -17.85
C SER A 92 1.57 -24.85 -17.40
N GLY A 93 0.84 -23.83 -17.87
CA GLY A 93 -0.53 -23.58 -17.48
C GLY A 93 -0.71 -23.11 -16.04
N LEU A 94 0.37 -22.71 -15.38
CA LEU A 94 0.36 -22.19 -14.02
C LEU A 94 -0.08 -20.71 -14.02
N LYS A 95 -0.95 -20.37 -13.09
CA LYS A 95 -1.30 -18.97 -12.83
C LYS A 95 -0.31 -18.39 -11.83
N PHE A 96 0.21 -17.22 -12.14
CA PHE A 96 1.18 -16.55 -11.29
C PHE A 96 1.07 -15.03 -11.39
N ALA A 97 1.58 -14.35 -10.36
CA ALA A 97 1.80 -12.92 -10.38
C ALA A 97 3.19 -12.64 -9.83
N ARG A 98 3.95 -11.83 -10.56
CA ARG A 98 5.30 -11.43 -10.17
C ARG A 98 5.44 -9.92 -10.17
N TYR A 99 6.10 -9.40 -9.16
CA TYR A 99 6.52 -8.01 -9.09
C TYR A 99 7.98 -7.94 -8.64
N ALA A 100 8.89 -7.75 -9.60
CA ALA A 100 10.32 -7.92 -9.43
C ALA A 100 10.64 -9.35 -8.91
N ASP A 101 11.10 -9.45 -7.68
CA ASP A 101 11.45 -10.68 -6.98
C ASP A 101 10.30 -11.35 -6.23
N ASP A 102 9.24 -10.59 -5.90
CA ASP A 102 8.08 -11.11 -5.17
C ASP A 102 7.17 -11.89 -6.13
N THR A 103 7.08 -13.20 -5.97
CA THR A 103 6.37 -14.10 -6.87
C THR A 103 5.38 -14.97 -6.12
N VAL A 104 4.13 -14.97 -6.59
CA VAL A 104 3.05 -15.83 -6.08
C VAL A 104 2.52 -16.68 -7.23
N ILE A 105 2.44 -18.00 -7.02
CA ILE A 105 1.88 -18.96 -7.97
C ILE A 105 0.69 -19.64 -7.29
N TRP A 106 -0.40 -19.84 -8.04
CA TRP A 106 -1.59 -20.51 -7.51
C TRP A 106 -2.19 -21.48 -8.50
N SER A 107 -2.79 -22.54 -7.97
CA SER A 107 -3.45 -23.58 -8.75
C SER A 107 -4.48 -24.33 -7.90
N PRO A 108 -5.62 -24.77 -8.47
CA PRO A 108 -6.50 -25.73 -7.81
C PRO A 108 -5.92 -27.14 -7.80
N ASP A 109 -4.92 -27.42 -8.65
CA ASP A 109 -4.27 -28.73 -8.78
C ASP A 109 -2.92 -28.76 -8.04
N TYR A 110 -2.80 -29.68 -7.09
CA TYR A 110 -1.58 -29.89 -6.31
C TYR A 110 -0.39 -30.36 -7.16
N ALA A 111 -0.62 -31.26 -8.12
CA ALA A 111 0.46 -31.75 -8.99
C ALA A 111 1.00 -30.62 -9.89
N ALA A 112 0.11 -29.73 -10.35
CA ALA A 112 0.54 -28.58 -11.14
C ALA A 112 1.39 -27.62 -10.30
N ILE A 113 0.98 -27.30 -9.06
CA ILE A 113 1.76 -26.35 -8.24
C ILE A 113 3.10 -26.93 -7.80
N CYS A 114 3.22 -28.24 -7.63
CA CYS A 114 4.50 -28.89 -7.35
C CYS A 114 5.54 -28.64 -8.48
N LYS A 115 5.10 -28.55 -9.74
CA LYS A 115 5.98 -28.24 -10.87
C LYS A 115 6.60 -26.84 -10.74
N SER A 116 5.94 -25.91 -10.08
CA SER A 116 6.46 -24.56 -9.88
C SER A 116 7.80 -24.55 -9.15
N PHE A 117 8.00 -25.48 -8.22
CA PHE A 117 9.26 -25.60 -7.47
C PHE A 117 10.44 -25.98 -8.36
N THR A 118 10.24 -26.92 -9.28
CA THR A 118 11.26 -27.28 -10.27
C THR A 118 11.60 -26.08 -11.14
N ILE A 119 10.59 -25.39 -11.69
CA ILE A 119 10.79 -24.22 -12.55
C ILE A 119 11.54 -23.11 -11.81
N ILE A 120 11.14 -22.80 -10.56
CA ILE A 120 11.78 -21.76 -9.75
C ILE A 120 13.22 -22.15 -9.36
N ASN A 121 13.45 -23.43 -9.02
CA ASN A 121 14.80 -23.91 -8.69
C ASN A 121 15.75 -23.87 -9.90
N ASP A 122 15.27 -24.25 -11.08
CA ASP A 122 16.07 -24.21 -12.29
C ASP A 122 16.41 -22.75 -12.65
N PHE A 123 15.45 -21.86 -12.60
CA PHE A 123 15.70 -20.41 -12.76
C PHE A 123 16.69 -19.88 -11.73
N SER A 124 16.55 -20.24 -10.46
CA SER A 124 17.46 -19.81 -9.37
C SER A 124 18.91 -20.21 -9.68
N LYS A 125 19.12 -21.41 -10.19
CA LYS A 125 20.46 -21.91 -10.57
C LYS A 125 21.00 -21.21 -11.82
N GLU A 126 20.18 -21.10 -12.86
CA GLU A 126 20.57 -20.51 -14.14
C GLU A 126 20.87 -19.01 -14.01
N ALA A 127 20.03 -18.26 -13.32
CA ALA A 127 20.17 -16.82 -13.13
C ALA A 127 21.11 -16.42 -11.98
N GLY A 128 21.62 -17.39 -11.22
CA GLY A 128 22.48 -17.15 -10.07
C GLY A 128 21.79 -16.49 -8.87
N VAL A 129 20.45 -16.52 -8.81
CA VAL A 129 19.66 -15.83 -7.81
C VAL A 129 19.13 -16.81 -6.76
N PRO A 130 19.68 -16.83 -5.54
CA PRO A 130 19.31 -17.83 -4.54
C PRO A 130 17.90 -17.58 -3.96
N ILE A 131 17.14 -18.68 -3.82
CA ILE A 131 15.83 -18.66 -3.16
C ILE A 131 16.02 -18.39 -1.66
N ASN A 132 15.22 -17.52 -1.09
CA ASN A 132 15.19 -17.24 0.34
C ASN A 132 14.33 -18.29 1.07
N ALA A 133 14.95 -19.40 1.49
CA ALA A 133 14.25 -20.51 2.18
C ALA A 133 13.53 -20.08 3.47
N LYS A 134 13.91 -18.98 4.11
CA LYS A 134 13.25 -18.48 5.33
C LYS A 134 11.94 -17.73 5.05
N LYS A 135 11.77 -17.22 3.83
CA LYS A 135 10.60 -16.45 3.42
C LYS A 135 9.74 -17.18 2.39
N SER A 136 10.28 -18.23 1.78
CA SER A 136 9.54 -19.08 0.84
C SER A 136 8.82 -20.16 1.64
N ASP A 137 7.55 -19.96 1.89
CA ASP A 137 6.75 -20.80 2.83
C ASP A 137 6.33 -22.18 2.25
N GLY A 138 6.85 -22.53 1.07
CA GLY A 138 6.46 -23.78 0.39
C GLY A 138 5.03 -23.71 -0.17
N ILE A 139 4.41 -24.88 -0.37
CA ILE A 139 3.01 -24.97 -0.81
C ILE A 139 2.12 -24.95 0.41
N SER A 140 1.12 -24.05 0.37
CA SER A 140 0.07 -23.98 1.38
C SER A 140 -1.29 -24.11 0.72
N LEU A 141 -2.23 -24.78 1.38
CA LEU A 141 -3.64 -24.76 0.99
C LEU A 141 -4.28 -23.49 1.55
N LEU A 142 -4.87 -22.68 0.68
CA LEU A 142 -5.68 -21.56 1.13
C LEU A 142 -7.06 -22.07 1.51
N ALA A 143 -7.37 -22.01 2.80
CA ALA A 143 -8.63 -22.50 3.37
C ALA A 143 -9.41 -21.37 4.03
N ARG A 144 -10.73 -21.52 4.09
CA ARG A 144 -11.56 -20.65 4.93
C ARG A 144 -11.29 -20.97 6.39
N GLU A 145 -11.36 -19.95 7.22
CA GLU A 145 -11.20 -20.11 8.67
C GLU A 145 -12.17 -21.17 9.23
N GLY A 146 -11.63 -22.08 10.05
CA GLY A 146 -12.42 -23.15 10.69
C GLY A 146 -12.63 -24.42 9.87
N LEU A 147 -12.13 -24.50 8.62
CA LEU A 147 -12.18 -25.75 7.86
C LEU A 147 -10.93 -26.61 8.11
N PRO A 148 -11.10 -27.92 8.33
CA PRO A 148 -9.96 -28.84 8.44
C PRO A 148 -9.24 -28.95 7.09
N ALA A 149 -7.92 -29.08 7.13
CA ALA A 149 -7.08 -29.27 5.96
C ALA A 149 -6.11 -30.45 6.20
N GLU A 150 -5.91 -31.25 5.16
CA GLU A 150 -5.00 -32.42 5.17
C GLU A 150 -3.52 -32.02 5.05
N ILE A 151 -3.24 -30.78 4.62
CA ILE A 151 -1.90 -30.21 4.47
C ILE A 151 -1.81 -28.87 5.17
N ALA A 152 -0.60 -28.30 5.26
CA ALA A 152 -0.39 -26.97 5.81
C ALA A 152 -1.36 -25.96 5.16
N SER A 153 -2.25 -25.39 5.98
CA SER A 153 -3.26 -24.45 5.51
C SER A 153 -3.00 -23.06 6.02
N LYS A 154 -3.34 -22.07 5.19
CA LYS A 154 -3.33 -20.64 5.52
C LYS A 154 -4.72 -20.06 5.27
N ASN A 155 -5.14 -19.13 6.10
CA ASN A 155 -6.39 -18.39 5.86
C ASN A 155 -6.18 -17.23 4.88
N TYR A 156 -4.94 -16.78 4.74
CA TYR A 156 -4.52 -15.72 3.84
C TYR A 156 -3.02 -15.82 3.52
N PHE A 157 -2.63 -15.18 2.46
CA PHE A 157 -1.24 -14.89 2.12
C PHE A 157 -1.05 -13.41 1.81
N ASN A 158 0.20 -12.94 1.77
CA ASN A 158 0.51 -11.53 1.61
C ASN A 158 1.16 -11.27 0.25
N PHE A 159 0.58 -10.34 -0.52
CA PHE A 159 1.17 -9.92 -1.79
C PHE A 159 0.94 -8.43 -2.03
N LEU A 160 2.00 -7.70 -2.44
CA LEU A 160 1.96 -6.27 -2.81
C LEU A 160 1.22 -5.36 -1.81
N GLY A 161 1.42 -5.62 -0.51
CA GLY A 161 0.81 -4.81 0.54
C GLY A 161 -0.60 -5.21 0.94
N TYR A 162 -1.19 -6.18 0.26
CA TYR A 162 -2.47 -6.80 0.59
C TYR A 162 -2.28 -8.10 1.36
N SER A 163 -3.30 -8.49 2.09
CA SER A 163 -3.51 -9.81 2.67
C SER A 163 -4.74 -10.40 2.00
N ILE A 164 -4.56 -11.50 1.26
CA ILE A 164 -5.56 -12.08 0.37
C ILE A 164 -5.96 -13.44 0.91
N GLY A 165 -7.24 -13.63 1.18
CA GLY A 165 -7.86 -14.87 1.62
C GLY A 165 -9.08 -15.21 0.78
N VAL A 166 -9.72 -16.34 1.07
CA VAL A 166 -10.92 -16.78 0.35
C VAL A 166 -12.07 -15.78 0.58
N GLY A 167 -12.37 -15.00 -0.46
CA GLY A 167 -13.41 -13.96 -0.42
C GLY A 167 -13.08 -12.73 0.42
N LYS A 168 -11.84 -12.60 0.91
CA LYS A 168 -11.41 -11.49 1.78
C LYS A 168 -10.10 -10.89 1.30
N VAL A 169 -10.10 -9.58 1.07
CA VAL A 169 -8.92 -8.79 0.69
C VAL A 169 -8.76 -7.64 1.69
N SER A 170 -7.67 -7.69 2.46
CA SER A 170 -7.38 -6.76 3.55
C SER A 170 -6.07 -6.02 3.31
N ILE A 171 -5.80 -4.97 4.09
CA ILE A 171 -4.46 -4.37 4.16
C ILE A 171 -3.56 -5.30 4.96
N ARG A 172 -2.39 -5.65 4.41
CA ARG A 172 -1.35 -6.44 5.10
C ARG A 172 -0.98 -5.80 6.44
N GLU A 173 -0.78 -6.60 7.48
CA GLU A 173 -0.49 -6.11 8.84
C GLU A 173 0.72 -5.14 8.88
N ALA A 174 1.80 -5.46 8.19
CA ALA A 174 2.98 -4.59 8.11
C ALA A 174 2.66 -3.23 7.47
N SER A 175 1.82 -3.21 6.43
CA SER A 175 1.34 -1.99 5.78
C SER A 175 0.41 -1.21 6.71
N GLN A 176 -0.48 -1.89 7.43
CA GLN A 176 -1.35 -1.28 8.43
C GLN A 176 -0.53 -0.62 9.57
N LYS A 177 0.50 -1.32 10.09
CA LYS A 177 1.42 -0.76 11.09
C LYS A 177 2.13 0.48 10.57
N ARG A 178 2.56 0.48 9.30
CA ARG A 178 3.21 1.64 8.65
C ARG A 178 2.25 2.83 8.54
N ILE A 179 1.00 2.60 8.11
CA ILE A 179 -0.03 3.63 8.04
C ILE A 179 -0.32 4.22 9.42
N LYS A 180 -0.50 3.37 10.45
CA LYS A 180 -0.72 3.80 11.83
C LYS A 180 0.47 4.62 12.36
N LYS A 181 1.70 4.17 12.10
CA LYS A 181 2.92 4.88 12.49
C LYS A 181 3.00 6.28 11.86
N GLN A 182 2.71 6.37 10.56
CA GLN A 182 2.75 7.66 9.85
C GLN A 182 1.67 8.63 10.36
N ILE A 183 0.44 8.17 10.56
CA ILE A 183 -0.63 9.01 11.14
C ILE A 183 -0.27 9.46 12.55
N SER A 184 0.21 8.55 13.40
CA SER A 184 0.67 8.90 14.76
C SER A 184 1.78 9.94 14.73
N TYR A 185 2.72 9.84 13.80
CA TYR A 185 3.78 10.82 13.62
C TYR A 185 3.25 12.20 13.22
N LEU A 186 2.30 12.26 12.28
CA LEU A 186 1.68 13.53 11.86
C LEU A 186 0.93 14.22 13.01
N LEU A 187 0.21 13.46 13.81
CA LEU A 187 -0.47 13.96 15.02
C LEU A 187 0.54 14.45 16.07
N TYR A 188 1.57 13.65 16.36
CA TYR A 188 2.62 14.00 17.29
C TYR A 188 3.36 15.27 16.87
N ARG A 189 3.82 15.35 15.63
CA ARG A 189 4.57 16.48 15.07
C ARG A 189 3.77 17.78 15.16
N SER A 190 2.47 17.72 14.89
CA SER A 190 1.63 18.92 14.87
C SER A 190 1.15 19.35 16.25
N MET A 191 0.82 18.39 17.13
CA MET A 191 0.11 18.68 18.38
C MET A 191 1.00 18.64 19.62
N ILE A 192 2.01 17.77 19.65
CA ILE A 192 2.78 17.42 20.84
C ILE A 192 4.20 17.97 20.76
N GLN A 193 4.92 17.73 19.68
CA GLN A 193 6.32 18.11 19.53
C GLN A 193 6.58 19.60 19.82
N PRO A 194 5.74 20.57 19.35
CA PRO A 194 5.98 21.99 19.64
C PRO A 194 5.89 22.37 21.12
N LEU A 195 5.24 21.54 21.94
CA LEU A 195 5.12 21.75 23.40
C LEU A 195 6.22 21.05 24.21
N LYS A 196 6.97 20.13 23.58
CA LYS A 196 8.09 19.45 24.24
C LYS A 196 9.42 20.19 24.12
N SER A 197 9.61 20.94 23.04
CA SER A 197 10.79 21.77 22.84
C SER A 197 10.70 23.02 23.72
N SER A 198 11.60 23.19 24.64
CA SER A 198 11.77 24.44 25.41
C SER A 198 12.56 25.44 24.57
N PRO A 199 12.23 26.73 24.61
CA PRO A 199 11.06 27.36 25.17
C PRO A 199 9.94 27.55 24.15
N LEU A 200 8.72 27.74 24.63
CA LEU A 200 7.51 28.07 23.82
C LEU A 200 7.60 29.43 23.08
N ARG A 201 8.80 29.93 22.81
CA ARG A 201 9.00 31.19 22.08
C ARG A 201 8.36 31.13 20.71
N GLY A 202 7.37 31.98 20.49
CA GLY A 202 6.62 32.07 19.24
C GLY A 202 5.41 31.14 19.13
N LEU A 203 5.09 30.32 20.14
CA LEU A 203 3.87 29.53 20.13
C LEU A 203 2.69 30.43 20.47
N VAL A 204 1.93 30.82 19.45
CA VAL A 204 0.66 31.53 19.64
C VAL A 204 -0.42 30.53 20.00
N ILE A 205 -0.83 30.50 21.28
CA ILE A 205 -1.99 29.72 21.72
C ILE A 205 -3.24 30.56 21.43
N PRO A 206 -4.15 30.07 20.57
CA PRO A 206 -5.32 30.88 20.15
C PRO A 206 -6.23 31.18 21.32
N HIS A 207 -6.56 32.46 21.54
CA HIS A 207 -7.48 32.90 22.60
C HIS A 207 -8.95 32.47 22.37
N ASN A 208 -9.39 32.22 21.14
CA ASN A 208 -10.78 32.06 20.77
C ASN A 208 -11.20 30.60 20.47
N ASN A 209 -10.92 29.66 21.35
CA ASN A 209 -11.35 28.25 21.21
C ASN A 209 -10.92 27.57 19.88
N ARG A 210 -9.92 28.10 19.17
CA ARG A 210 -9.42 27.60 17.90
C ARG A 210 -8.00 27.10 18.08
N ASP A 211 -7.84 25.77 18.22
CA ASP A 211 -6.53 25.18 18.26
C ASP A 211 -6.01 24.96 16.82
N LYS A 212 -5.11 25.84 16.35
CA LYS A 212 -4.49 25.73 15.04
C LYS A 212 -3.74 24.42 14.88
N ALA A 213 -3.14 23.89 15.95
CA ALA A 213 -2.40 22.65 15.92
C ALA A 213 -3.32 21.44 15.60
N LEU A 214 -4.52 21.41 16.18
CA LEU A 214 -5.52 20.41 15.86
C LEU A 214 -5.97 20.51 14.40
N LEU A 215 -6.22 21.72 13.91
CA LEU A 215 -6.58 21.94 12.51
C LEU A 215 -5.49 21.41 11.56
N VAL A 216 -4.24 21.80 11.81
CA VAL A 216 -3.09 21.33 11.01
C VAL A 216 -2.97 19.82 11.07
N ALA A 217 -3.08 19.22 12.26
CA ALA A 217 -3.01 17.78 12.46
C ALA A 217 -4.07 17.04 11.61
N ILE A 218 -5.33 17.44 11.70
CA ILE A 218 -6.43 16.83 10.93
C ILE A 218 -6.21 17.02 9.42
N MET A 219 -5.78 18.19 8.97
CA MET A 219 -5.50 18.46 7.56
C MET A 219 -4.34 17.59 7.04
N GLN A 220 -3.28 17.41 7.81
CA GLN A 220 -2.14 16.54 7.43
C GLN A 220 -2.56 15.07 7.36
N VAL A 221 -3.32 14.58 8.33
CA VAL A 221 -3.85 13.19 8.29
C VAL A 221 -4.77 13.01 7.08
N ARG A 222 -5.66 13.96 6.81
CA ARG A 222 -6.54 13.92 5.63
C ARG A 222 -5.73 13.91 4.33
N ARG A 223 -4.72 14.77 4.22
CA ARG A 223 -3.84 14.81 3.05
C ARG A 223 -3.11 13.49 2.85
N TYR A 224 -2.63 12.88 3.91
CA TYR A 224 -2.00 11.56 3.85
C TYR A 224 -2.98 10.47 3.40
N MET A 225 -4.20 10.46 3.94
CA MET A 225 -5.21 9.45 3.62
C MET A 225 -5.86 9.66 2.25
N TYR A 226 -6.21 10.90 1.91
CA TYR A 226 -7.09 11.26 0.78
C TYR A 226 -6.39 12.11 -0.29
N GLY A 227 -5.13 12.51 -0.10
CA GLY A 227 -4.41 13.36 -1.06
C GLY A 227 -4.96 14.78 -1.20
N GLY A 228 -5.68 15.28 -0.22
CA GLY A 228 -6.23 16.67 -0.23
C GLY A 228 -7.72 16.77 -0.48
N LEU A 229 -8.41 15.66 -0.75
CA LEU A 229 -9.87 15.64 -0.83
C LEU A 229 -10.50 15.97 0.53
N SER A 230 -11.64 16.68 0.54
CA SER A 230 -12.44 16.86 1.74
C SER A 230 -13.44 15.71 1.92
N ASN A 231 -13.94 15.52 3.15
CA ASN A 231 -15.01 14.56 3.39
C ASN A 231 -16.25 14.89 2.55
N ARG A 232 -16.51 16.19 2.28
CA ARG A 232 -17.60 16.63 1.42
C ARG A 232 -17.41 16.18 -0.03
N ASP A 233 -16.21 16.38 -0.61
CA ASP A 233 -15.92 15.92 -1.97
C ASP A 233 -16.19 14.42 -2.13
N ILE A 234 -15.76 13.64 -1.13
CA ILE A 234 -15.95 12.19 -1.11
C ILE A 234 -17.43 11.84 -0.96
N THR A 235 -18.15 12.49 -0.05
CA THR A 235 -19.59 12.26 0.14
C THR A 235 -20.42 12.68 -1.08
N ASP A 236 -20.09 13.81 -1.70
CA ASP A 236 -20.74 14.28 -2.91
C ASP A 236 -20.48 13.32 -4.10
N TYR A 237 -19.28 12.72 -4.16
CA TYR A 237 -18.99 11.65 -5.11
C TYR A 237 -19.83 10.40 -4.79
N ILE A 238 -19.81 9.88 -3.57
CA ILE A 238 -20.59 8.69 -3.18
C ILE A 238 -22.10 8.87 -3.46
N SER A 239 -22.64 10.09 -3.29
CA SER A 239 -24.06 10.37 -3.54
C SER A 239 -24.42 10.70 -5.00
N GLY A 240 -23.43 10.72 -5.93
CA GLY A 240 -23.66 11.05 -7.33
C GLY A 240 -23.70 12.53 -7.67
N ARG A 241 -23.61 13.42 -6.68
CA ARG A 241 -23.56 14.89 -6.93
C ARG A 241 -22.28 15.33 -7.64
N LYS A 242 -21.21 14.55 -7.48
CA LYS A 242 -19.94 14.76 -8.17
C LYS A 242 -19.65 13.54 -9.06
N ARG A 243 -19.39 13.75 -10.34
CA ARG A 243 -19.20 12.65 -11.32
C ARG A 243 -17.80 12.06 -11.29
N HIS A 244 -16.77 12.87 -11.00
CA HIS A 244 -15.39 12.44 -11.04
C HIS A 244 -14.67 12.79 -9.74
N LEU A 245 -13.82 11.87 -9.27
CA LEU A 245 -12.98 12.07 -8.11
C LEU A 245 -11.57 11.54 -8.43
N HIS A 246 -10.57 12.38 -8.22
CA HIS A 246 -9.17 11.97 -8.36
C HIS A 246 -8.67 11.41 -7.04
N PHE A 247 -8.56 10.09 -6.97
CA PHE A 247 -8.06 9.42 -5.78
C PHE A 247 -6.56 9.62 -5.63
N LYS A 248 -6.15 10.09 -4.47
CA LYS A 248 -4.76 10.30 -4.06
C LYS A 248 -4.60 9.93 -2.59
N GLY A 249 -3.35 9.96 -2.10
CA GLY A 249 -3.05 9.57 -0.73
C GLY A 249 -2.93 8.05 -0.56
N VAL A 250 -2.63 7.62 0.67
CA VAL A 250 -2.29 6.21 0.93
C VAL A 250 -3.42 5.24 0.60
N MET A 251 -4.68 5.65 0.75
CA MET A 251 -5.81 4.76 0.49
C MET A 251 -6.04 4.49 -1.00
N SER A 252 -5.55 5.34 -1.89
CA SER A 252 -5.63 5.08 -3.33
C SER A 252 -4.79 3.87 -3.77
N PHE A 253 -3.82 3.43 -2.95
CA PHE A 253 -3.04 2.21 -3.22
C PHE A 253 -3.80 0.92 -2.88
N TYR A 254 -4.98 1.02 -2.27
CA TYR A 254 -5.77 -0.11 -1.80
C TYR A 254 -7.22 -0.11 -2.34
N PRO A 255 -7.45 -0.01 -3.68
CA PRO A 255 -8.79 0.06 -4.23
C PRO A 255 -9.58 -1.25 -4.09
N LEU A 256 -8.91 -2.39 -4.01
CA LEU A 256 -9.53 -3.73 -4.05
C LEU A 256 -9.89 -4.31 -2.68
N LEU A 257 -9.78 -3.51 -1.61
CA LEU A 257 -10.19 -3.96 -0.28
C LEU A 257 -11.69 -4.33 -0.25
N ASN A 258 -12.01 -5.35 0.56
CA ASN A 258 -13.39 -5.69 0.91
C ASN A 258 -13.57 -6.03 2.40
N ASP A 259 -12.52 -5.89 3.21
CA ASP A 259 -12.55 -6.11 4.67
C ASP A 259 -13.03 -4.85 5.40
N GLU A 260 -14.35 -4.68 5.48
CA GLU A 260 -14.94 -3.55 6.21
C GLU A 260 -14.67 -3.58 7.72
N VAL A 261 -14.47 -4.76 8.30
CA VAL A 261 -14.18 -4.91 9.73
C VAL A 261 -12.85 -4.24 10.04
N GLN A 262 -11.80 -4.57 9.28
CA GLN A 262 -10.48 -3.95 9.42
C GLN A 262 -10.55 -2.42 9.27
N LEU A 263 -11.34 -1.91 8.31
CA LEU A 263 -11.46 -0.48 8.07
C LEU A 263 -12.20 0.24 9.20
N LYS A 264 -13.23 -0.37 9.79
CA LYS A 264 -13.93 0.14 10.98
C LYS A 264 -13.00 0.17 12.21
N GLU A 265 -12.19 -0.87 12.39
CA GLU A 265 -11.16 -0.90 13.44
C GLU A 265 -10.11 0.20 13.28
N LEU A 266 -9.69 0.47 12.03
CA LEU A 266 -8.77 1.56 11.72
C LEU A 266 -9.40 2.94 12.03
N ASP A 267 -10.68 3.13 11.73
CA ASP A 267 -11.41 4.35 12.09
C ASP A 267 -11.48 4.53 13.60
N GLY A 268 -11.84 3.48 14.35
CA GLY A 268 -11.86 3.49 15.82
C GLY A 268 -10.49 3.80 16.42
N TRP A 269 -9.44 3.18 15.87
CA TRP A 269 -8.05 3.46 16.26
C TRP A 269 -7.65 4.93 16.00
N LEU A 270 -8.02 5.50 14.84
CA LEU A 270 -7.72 6.88 14.49
C LEU A 270 -8.38 7.86 15.46
N VAL A 271 -9.67 7.67 15.74
CA VAL A 271 -10.43 8.49 16.69
C VAL A 271 -9.83 8.42 18.09
N SER A 272 -9.50 7.22 18.58
CA SER A 272 -8.90 7.02 19.89
C SER A 272 -7.49 7.63 19.99
N THR A 273 -6.71 7.56 18.91
CA THR A 273 -5.37 8.15 18.86
C THR A 273 -5.45 9.68 18.83
N LEU A 274 -6.35 10.24 18.05
CA LEU A 274 -6.61 11.70 18.02
C LEU A 274 -7.03 12.20 19.38
N TYR A 275 -7.98 11.52 20.04
CA TYR A 275 -8.43 11.87 21.37
C TYR A 275 -7.28 11.88 22.40
N ARG A 276 -6.46 10.83 22.42
CA ARG A 276 -5.26 10.76 23.28
C ARG A 276 -4.30 11.91 23.02
N CYS A 277 -4.09 12.28 21.76
CA CYS A 277 -3.25 13.43 21.42
C CYS A 277 -3.84 14.77 21.94
N ILE A 278 -5.17 14.96 21.87
CA ILE A 278 -5.85 16.13 22.43
C ILE A 278 -5.65 16.19 23.95
N GLN A 279 -5.86 15.09 24.66
CA GLN A 279 -5.68 15.03 26.11
C GLN A 279 -4.22 15.26 26.52
N LEU A 280 -3.26 14.66 25.83
CA LEU A 280 -1.85 14.88 26.09
C LEU A 280 -1.43 16.34 25.85
N ARG A 281 -1.95 16.95 24.76
CA ARG A 281 -1.74 18.37 24.47
C ARG A 281 -2.29 19.26 25.59
N SER A 282 -3.50 18.98 26.10
CA SER A 282 -4.08 19.70 27.23
C SER A 282 -3.16 19.64 28.46
N LYS A 283 -2.70 18.44 28.83
CA LYS A 283 -1.76 18.27 29.97
C LYS A 283 -0.47 19.05 29.81
N LEU A 284 0.11 19.05 28.62
CA LEU A 284 1.32 19.81 28.33
C LEU A 284 1.08 21.32 28.36
N LEU A 285 -0.06 21.80 27.89
CA LEU A 285 -0.42 23.22 28.03
C LEU A 285 -0.54 23.64 29.49
N ILE A 286 -1.21 22.84 30.32
CA ILE A 286 -1.35 23.08 31.76
C ILE A 286 0.03 23.11 32.43
N SER A 287 0.93 22.17 32.11
CA SER A 287 2.30 22.17 32.67
C SER A 287 3.13 23.38 32.26
N HIS A 288 2.74 24.11 31.23
CA HIS A 288 3.34 25.37 30.82
C HIS A 288 2.55 26.61 31.32
N GLY A 289 1.63 26.44 32.26
CA GLY A 289 0.85 27.53 32.86
C GLY A 289 -0.39 27.97 32.06
N TYR A 290 -0.81 27.20 31.06
CA TYR A 290 -1.99 27.52 30.24
C TYR A 290 -3.14 26.59 30.58
N ASP A 291 -4.02 26.96 31.51
CA ASP A 291 -5.25 26.18 31.74
C ASP A 291 -6.24 26.35 30.61
N ARG A 292 -6.47 25.28 29.88
CA ARG A 292 -7.40 25.17 28.75
C ARG A 292 -8.35 23.99 28.89
N SER A 293 -8.44 23.39 30.07
CA SER A 293 -9.20 22.16 30.30
C SER A 293 -10.68 22.27 29.92
N LEU A 294 -11.26 23.47 30.08
CA LEU A 294 -12.66 23.76 29.72
C LEU A 294 -12.81 24.33 28.29
N ALA A 295 -11.72 24.62 27.62
CA ALA A 295 -11.76 25.16 26.27
C ALA A 295 -11.88 24.07 25.21
N PHE A 296 -12.53 24.40 24.07
CA PHE A 296 -12.49 23.53 22.89
C PHE A 296 -11.04 23.43 22.34
N PRO A 297 -10.54 22.23 21.99
CA PRO A 297 -11.20 20.92 21.92
C PRO A 297 -11.05 20.05 23.18
N PHE A 298 -10.46 20.57 24.27
CA PHE A 298 -10.02 19.77 25.43
C PHE A 298 -11.18 19.30 26.30
N CYS A 299 -12.32 20.03 26.28
CA CYS A 299 -13.55 19.69 27.01
C CYS A 299 -14.37 18.56 26.35
N ILE A 300 -14.01 18.11 25.16
CA ILE A 300 -14.79 17.13 24.40
C ILE A 300 -14.59 15.72 24.99
N LYS A 301 -15.68 14.98 25.20
CA LYS A 301 -15.65 13.57 25.57
C LYS A 301 -15.30 12.71 24.37
N HIS A 302 -14.67 11.54 24.59
CA HIS A 302 -14.27 10.62 23.52
C HIS A 302 -15.44 10.25 22.60
N ALA A 303 -16.58 9.90 23.16
CA ALA A 303 -17.78 9.51 22.39
C ALA A 303 -18.30 10.61 21.44
N ASP A 304 -18.13 11.87 21.83
CA ASP A 304 -18.64 13.03 21.10
C ASP A 304 -17.60 13.63 20.13
N LEU A 305 -16.37 13.14 20.12
CA LEU A 305 -15.25 13.78 19.43
C LEU A 305 -15.56 14.04 17.95
N VAL A 306 -15.96 13.01 17.21
CA VAL A 306 -16.20 13.10 15.76
C VAL A 306 -17.35 14.08 15.47
N SER A 307 -18.46 13.96 16.20
CA SER A 307 -19.65 14.81 16.01
C SER A 307 -19.38 16.26 16.35
N GLN A 308 -18.69 16.53 17.45
CA GLN A 308 -18.34 17.88 17.89
C GLN A 308 -17.37 18.56 16.91
N LEU A 309 -16.34 17.85 16.44
CA LEU A 309 -15.40 18.37 15.44
C LEU A 309 -16.09 18.64 14.09
N ALA A 310 -17.00 17.77 13.65
CA ALA A 310 -17.73 17.93 12.39
C ALA A 310 -18.70 19.13 12.39
N ARG A 311 -19.25 19.50 13.55
CA ARG A 311 -20.14 20.67 13.70
C ARG A 311 -19.40 22.01 13.64
N ARG A 312 -18.10 22.02 13.96
CA ARG A 312 -17.31 23.26 14.00
C ARG A 312 -16.95 23.76 12.61
N ARG A 313 -17.16 25.05 12.39
CA ARG A 313 -16.79 25.73 11.14
C ARG A 313 -15.63 26.70 11.40
N ILE A 314 -14.65 26.70 10.52
CA ILE A 314 -13.54 27.65 10.50
C ILE A 314 -13.67 28.42 9.18
N LYS A 315 -13.87 29.74 9.25
CA LYS A 315 -14.16 30.57 8.07
C LYS A 315 -15.28 29.97 7.19
N GLY A 316 -16.38 29.54 7.79
CA GLY A 316 -17.55 28.95 7.12
C GLY A 316 -17.34 27.47 6.62
N LYS A 317 -16.14 26.91 6.68
CA LYS A 317 -15.83 25.56 6.19
C LYS A 317 -15.67 24.55 7.33
N ARG A 318 -16.08 23.30 7.10
CA ARG A 318 -15.93 22.17 8.03
C ARG A 318 -14.51 21.56 7.91
N LEU A 319 -13.51 22.28 8.38
CA LEU A 319 -12.10 21.87 8.24
C LEU A 319 -11.63 20.85 9.29
N LEU A 320 -12.38 20.70 10.40
CA LEU A 320 -12.06 19.78 11.50
C LEU A 320 -12.74 18.41 11.37
N GLU A 321 -13.39 18.10 10.25
CA GLU A 321 -13.92 16.77 10.03
C GLU A 321 -12.80 15.73 10.01
N VAL A 322 -12.91 14.74 10.90
CA VAL A 322 -11.96 13.63 10.98
C VAL A 322 -12.06 12.78 9.72
N PRO A 323 -10.95 12.44 9.05
CA PRO A 323 -11.00 11.53 7.91
C PRO A 323 -11.38 10.10 8.36
N SER A 324 -11.97 9.31 7.45
CA SER A 324 -12.42 7.95 7.74
C SER A 324 -11.97 6.99 6.64
N PHE A 325 -11.41 5.85 7.04
CA PHE A 325 -11.03 4.77 6.12
C PHE A 325 -12.27 4.20 5.43
N MET A 326 -13.39 4.07 6.15
CA MET A 326 -14.64 3.62 5.58
C MET A 326 -15.22 4.59 4.55
N LEU A 327 -15.08 5.90 4.77
CA LEU A 327 -15.60 6.89 3.84
C LEU A 327 -14.87 6.83 2.49
N ILE A 328 -13.55 6.83 2.50
CA ILE A 328 -12.75 6.75 1.25
C ILE A 328 -12.90 5.38 0.57
N TYR A 329 -13.02 4.30 1.34
CA TYR A 329 -13.29 2.97 0.82
C TYR A 329 -14.59 2.94 0.01
N ARG A 330 -15.69 3.47 0.53
CA ARG A 330 -16.97 3.54 -0.20
C ARG A 330 -16.85 4.30 -1.51
N ALA A 331 -16.08 5.37 -1.54
CA ALA A 331 -15.83 6.11 -2.77
C ALA A 331 -14.99 5.29 -3.77
N LEU A 332 -13.96 4.60 -3.31
CA LEU A 332 -13.14 3.72 -4.15
C LEU A 332 -14.00 2.59 -4.73
N GLN A 333 -14.86 1.96 -3.93
CA GLN A 333 -15.78 0.90 -4.39
C GLN A 333 -16.78 1.43 -5.44
N ARG A 334 -17.26 2.66 -5.28
CA ARG A 334 -18.09 3.29 -6.31
C ARG A 334 -17.28 3.51 -7.59
N GLY A 335 -16.09 4.07 -7.48
CA GLY A 335 -15.20 4.30 -8.63
C GLY A 335 -14.91 3.01 -9.40
N LEU A 336 -14.56 1.95 -8.70
CA LEU A 336 -14.32 0.63 -9.31
C LEU A 336 -15.53 0.13 -10.11
N ARG A 337 -16.73 0.24 -9.55
CA ARG A 337 -17.95 -0.21 -10.22
C ARG A 337 -18.33 0.64 -11.43
N GLU A 338 -18.13 1.96 -11.36
CA GLU A 338 -18.56 2.88 -12.42
C GLU A 338 -17.50 3.07 -13.51
N THR A 339 -16.22 3.05 -13.18
CA THR A 339 -15.16 3.43 -14.12
C THR A 339 -14.06 2.38 -14.32
N GLY A 340 -14.07 1.32 -13.50
CA GLY A 340 -13.05 0.29 -13.53
C GLY A 340 -11.76 0.68 -12.83
N ILE A 341 -10.87 -0.30 -12.66
CA ILE A 341 -9.65 -0.18 -11.86
C ILE A 341 -8.65 0.83 -12.47
N GLU A 342 -8.53 0.88 -13.79
CA GLU A 342 -7.60 1.80 -14.47
C GLU A 342 -7.93 3.25 -14.17
N ARG A 343 -9.19 3.65 -14.37
CA ARG A 343 -9.60 5.04 -14.15
C ARG A 343 -9.57 5.45 -12.69
N VAL A 344 -9.76 4.53 -11.77
CA VAL A 344 -9.63 4.78 -10.34
C VAL A 344 -8.16 5.01 -9.97
N MET A 345 -7.25 4.21 -10.55
CA MET A 345 -5.82 4.24 -10.23
C MET A 345 -5.02 5.23 -11.07
N HIS A 346 -5.43 5.43 -12.31
CA HIS A 346 -4.89 6.41 -13.25
C HIS A 346 -6.01 7.36 -13.64
N PRO A 347 -6.46 8.24 -12.74
CA PRO A 347 -7.29 9.36 -13.15
C PRO A 347 -6.47 10.07 -14.22
N GLU A 348 -7.04 10.24 -15.40
CA GLU A 348 -6.42 10.79 -16.61
C GLU A 348 -5.25 11.68 -16.23
N SER A 349 -4.05 11.20 -16.51
CA SER A 349 -2.84 11.89 -16.11
C SER A 349 -3.04 13.34 -16.52
N VAL A 350 -2.94 14.25 -15.56
CA VAL A 350 -2.63 15.63 -15.91
C VAL A 350 -1.56 15.46 -16.97
N LYS A 351 -1.91 15.71 -18.23
CA LYS A 351 -0.96 15.68 -19.34
C LYS A 351 0.19 16.51 -18.82
N TYR A 352 1.33 15.87 -18.56
CA TYR A 352 2.55 16.60 -18.36
C TYR A 352 2.79 17.29 -19.71
N GLU A 353 2.18 18.44 -19.89
CA GLU A 353 2.62 19.37 -20.87
C GLU A 353 4.01 19.77 -20.39
N TYR A 354 5.03 19.14 -20.96
CA TYR A 354 6.34 19.74 -21.02
C TYR A 354 6.12 21.08 -21.69
N ARG A 355 5.89 22.11 -20.90
CA ARG A 355 6.09 23.48 -21.38
C ARG A 355 7.57 23.55 -21.67
N GLY A 356 7.89 23.44 -22.95
CA GLY A 356 9.24 23.57 -23.44
C GLY A 356 9.87 24.82 -22.85
N LEU A 357 11.10 24.67 -22.40
CA LEU A 357 12.03 25.74 -22.13
C LEU A 357 12.18 26.60 -23.36
#